data_fb8220555840ffa28bafe445658304db
#
_entry.id   fb8220555840ffa28bafe445658304db
#
_cell.length_a   1.000
_cell.length_b   1.000
_cell.length_c   1.000
_cell.angle_alpha   90.00
_cell.angle_beta   90.00
_cell.angle_gamma   90.00
#
_symmetry.space_group_name_H-M   'P 1'
#
loop_
_entity.id
_entity.type
_entity.pdbx_description
1 polymer ?
#
loop_
_entity_poly.entity_id
_entity_poly.type
_entity_poly.pdbx_seq_one_letter_code
_entity_poly.pdbx_strand_id
1 'polypeptide(L)'
;ADHAVEQETINQMLVRLAKDGNRVLRLKGGDPFIFGRGGEELESLAEAGISFQIVPGITAASGCAAYAGIPLTHRDHSQSVRFLTGHTKDGEVPLDWDTLVIEQQTLVFYMGLVGLPVICRELISHGKNESTPIAVIQQGTTRNQKVVTSTLKEIVTEVDSAQLKAPTMIIIGDVVKLRDGLDWYKTES
;
A
#
# COMPACT_ATOMS: atom_id res chain seq x y z
N ALA A 1 3.55 13.62 -2.75
CA ALA A 1 4.35 13.90 -1.54
C ALA A 1 5.68 14.45 -2.03
N ASP A 2 6.00 15.69 -1.69
CA ASP A 2 7.32 16.26 -1.94
C ASP A 2 8.32 15.44 -1.13
N HIS A 3 9.11 14.64 -1.82
CA HIS A 3 10.28 14.02 -1.23
C HIS A 3 11.30 15.13 -1.02
N ALA A 4 11.67 15.39 0.22
CA ALA A 4 12.65 16.43 0.56
C ALA A 4 14.03 16.20 -0.11
N VAL A 5 14.31 14.98 -0.57
CA VAL A 5 15.56 14.57 -1.21
C VAL A 5 15.26 13.54 -2.30
N GLU A 6 15.86 13.69 -3.47
CA GLU A 6 15.75 12.72 -4.56
C GLU A 6 16.42 11.39 -4.18
N GLN A 7 15.90 10.27 -4.70
CA GLN A 7 16.38 8.92 -4.36
C GLN A 7 17.87 8.75 -4.69
N GLU A 8 18.30 9.24 -5.84
CA GLU A 8 19.72 9.16 -6.22
C GLU A 8 20.63 9.86 -5.21
N THR A 9 20.20 11.00 -4.68
CA THR A 9 20.92 11.72 -3.62
C THR A 9 21.00 10.90 -2.32
N ILE A 10 19.94 10.15 -1.98
CA ILE A 10 19.92 9.25 -0.82
C ILE A 10 20.95 8.13 -1.03
N ASN A 11 20.93 7.48 -2.20
CA ASN A 11 21.83 6.40 -2.55
C ASN A 11 23.31 6.86 -2.43
N GLN A 12 23.64 8.00 -3.03
CA GLN A 12 24.97 8.59 -2.97
C GLN A 12 25.38 8.95 -1.53
N MET A 13 24.46 9.46 -0.73
CA MET A 13 24.70 9.78 0.67
C MET A 13 25.05 8.53 1.49
N LEU A 14 24.31 7.43 1.31
CA LEU A 14 24.56 6.16 1.97
C LEU A 14 25.96 5.65 1.65
N VAL A 15 26.33 5.64 0.36
CA VAL A 15 27.65 5.22 -0.11
C VAL A 15 28.75 6.09 0.49
N ARG A 16 28.59 7.42 0.43
CA ARG A 16 29.58 8.37 0.97
C ARG A 16 29.82 8.16 2.47
N LEU A 17 28.73 8.16 3.25
CA LEU A 17 28.83 8.02 4.71
C LEU A 17 29.49 6.70 5.12
N ALA A 18 29.18 5.59 4.41
CA ALA A 18 29.80 4.31 4.68
C ALA A 18 31.30 4.30 4.32
N LYS A 19 31.71 4.91 3.19
CA LYS A 19 33.12 5.06 2.80
C LYS A 19 33.90 5.93 3.77
N ASP A 20 33.25 6.90 4.41
CA ASP A 20 33.87 7.72 5.48
C ASP A 20 34.03 6.94 6.81
N GLY A 21 33.74 5.63 6.82
CA GLY A 21 33.92 4.75 7.98
C GLY A 21 32.80 4.78 9.00
N ASN A 22 31.65 5.39 8.66
CA ASN A 22 30.51 5.46 9.57
C ASN A 22 29.69 4.16 9.56
N ARG A 23 29.09 3.82 10.70
CA ARG A 23 27.98 2.86 10.77
C ARG A 23 26.69 3.59 10.44
N VAL A 24 26.12 3.29 9.28
CA VAL A 24 24.93 3.99 8.75
C VAL A 24 23.68 3.18 9.01
N LEU A 25 22.67 3.79 9.62
CA LEU A 25 21.33 3.23 9.74
C LEU A 25 20.38 3.99 8.82
N ARG A 26 19.82 3.30 7.83
CA ARG A 26 18.73 3.80 6.99
C ARG A 26 17.38 3.39 7.58
N LEU A 27 16.75 4.27 8.35
CA LEU A 27 15.44 4.03 8.93
C LEU A 27 14.35 4.22 7.88
N LYS A 28 13.41 3.26 7.80
CA LYS A 28 12.28 3.26 6.85
C LYS A 28 10.96 3.09 7.59
N GLY A 29 9.87 3.60 7.01
CA GLY A 29 8.53 3.58 7.62
C GLY A 29 7.76 2.27 7.43
N GLY A 30 8.41 1.19 7.01
CA GLY A 30 7.81 -0.12 6.76
C GLY A 30 8.86 -1.12 6.29
N ASP A 31 8.44 -2.16 5.59
CA ASP A 31 9.39 -3.09 4.98
C ASP A 31 10.19 -2.41 3.86
N PRO A 32 11.53 -2.50 3.84
CA PRO A 32 12.35 -1.79 2.86
C PRO A 32 12.18 -2.32 1.42
N PHE A 33 11.74 -3.57 1.23
CA PHE A 33 11.63 -4.21 -0.08
C PHE A 33 10.22 -4.17 -0.68
N ILE A 34 9.21 -3.73 0.07
CA ILE A 34 7.85 -3.62 -0.42
C ILE A 34 7.49 -2.14 -0.64
N PHE A 35 7.59 -1.68 -1.89
CA PHE A 35 7.38 -0.29 -2.30
C PHE A 35 8.19 0.73 -1.49
N GLY A 36 9.34 0.29 -0.94
CA GLY A 36 10.24 1.10 -0.11
C GLY A 36 11.54 1.51 -0.79
N ARG A 37 11.75 1.14 -2.06
CA ARG A 37 12.95 1.43 -2.86
C ARG A 37 14.27 0.92 -2.24
N GLY A 38 14.18 0.01 -1.25
CA GLY A 38 15.37 -0.55 -0.61
C GLY A 38 16.28 -1.30 -1.57
N GLY A 39 15.75 -1.92 -2.62
CA GLY A 39 16.55 -2.56 -3.68
C GLY A 39 17.52 -1.58 -4.32
N GLU A 40 17.05 -0.41 -4.77
CA GLU A 40 17.88 0.64 -5.40
C GLU A 40 18.98 1.15 -4.45
N GLU A 41 18.65 1.32 -3.17
CA GLU A 41 19.61 1.73 -2.14
C GLU A 41 20.74 0.67 -1.97
N LEU A 42 20.38 -0.62 -1.98
CA LEU A 42 21.34 -1.72 -1.81
C LEU A 42 22.18 -1.98 -3.07
N GLU A 43 21.61 -1.84 -4.26
CA GLU A 43 22.35 -1.94 -5.51
C GLU A 43 23.53 -0.96 -5.51
N SER A 44 23.28 0.30 -5.16
CA SER A 44 24.32 1.34 -5.04
C SER A 44 25.40 1.00 -4.02
N LEU A 45 25.03 0.39 -2.87
CA LEU A 45 25.98 -0.04 -1.86
C LEU A 45 26.82 -1.23 -2.33
N ALA A 46 26.19 -2.22 -2.99
CA ALA A 46 26.85 -3.40 -3.53
C ALA A 46 27.87 -3.03 -4.61
N GLU A 47 27.51 -2.16 -5.54
CA GLU A 47 28.39 -1.63 -6.58
C GLU A 47 29.61 -0.90 -5.98
N ALA A 48 29.41 -0.23 -4.85
CA ALA A 48 30.49 0.45 -4.12
C ALA A 48 31.32 -0.49 -3.23
N GLY A 49 31.03 -1.81 -3.19
CA GLY A 49 31.72 -2.80 -2.37
C GLY A 49 31.46 -2.66 -0.86
N ILE A 50 30.33 -2.05 -0.46
CA ILE A 50 29.98 -1.79 0.93
C ILE A 50 29.13 -2.92 1.46
N SER A 51 29.51 -3.50 2.59
CA SER A 51 28.71 -4.51 3.28
C SER A 51 27.48 -3.89 3.93
N PHE A 52 26.36 -4.60 3.84
CA PHE A 52 25.09 -4.15 4.44
C PHE A 52 24.30 -5.31 5.03
N GLN A 53 23.33 -4.98 5.85
CA GLN A 53 22.32 -5.90 6.39
C GLN A 53 20.94 -5.30 6.20
N ILE A 54 19.93 -6.16 5.94
CA ILE A 54 18.54 -5.79 5.90
C ILE A 54 17.82 -6.32 7.12
N VAL A 55 17.09 -5.44 7.78
CA VAL A 55 16.15 -5.83 8.84
C VAL A 55 14.73 -5.73 8.24
N PRO A 56 14.01 -6.85 8.15
CA PRO A 56 12.62 -6.84 7.66
C PRO A 56 11.74 -5.96 8.53
N GLY A 57 10.73 -5.36 7.93
CA GLY A 57 9.76 -4.53 8.61
C GLY A 57 8.32 -4.97 8.36
N ILE A 58 7.38 -4.38 9.10
CA ILE A 58 5.96 -4.56 8.84
C ILE A 58 5.58 -3.63 7.71
N THR A 59 5.24 -4.21 6.55
CA THR A 59 4.75 -3.43 5.42
C THR A 59 3.41 -2.77 5.74
N ALA A 60 3.15 -1.61 5.14
CA ALA A 60 1.91 -0.85 5.37
C ALA A 60 0.64 -1.69 5.11
N ALA A 61 0.65 -2.60 4.13
CA ALA A 61 -0.47 -3.51 3.89
C ALA A 61 -0.81 -4.34 5.13
N SER A 62 0.18 -4.97 5.76
CA SER A 62 -0.03 -5.79 6.96
C SER A 62 -0.48 -4.96 8.16
N GLY A 63 0.15 -3.80 8.38
CA GLY A 63 -0.19 -2.91 9.48
C GLY A 63 -1.61 -2.36 9.35
N CYS A 64 -1.94 -1.77 8.19
CA CYS A 64 -3.26 -1.20 7.94
C CYS A 64 -4.36 -2.26 7.99
N ALA A 65 -4.14 -3.44 7.39
CA ALA A 65 -5.09 -4.54 7.40
C ALA A 65 -5.41 -5.02 8.83
N ALA A 66 -4.37 -5.24 9.64
CA ALA A 66 -4.51 -5.68 11.03
C ALA A 66 -5.30 -4.66 11.86
N TYR A 67 -4.97 -3.38 11.76
CA TYR A 67 -5.64 -2.32 12.53
C TYR A 67 -7.01 -1.95 11.96
N ALA A 68 -7.29 -2.24 10.70
CA ALA A 68 -8.63 -2.11 10.14
C ALA A 68 -9.52 -3.33 10.41
N GLY A 69 -9.01 -4.42 11.01
CA GLY A 69 -9.76 -5.64 11.20
C GLY A 69 -10.10 -6.36 9.88
N ILE A 70 -9.21 -6.26 8.88
CA ILE A 70 -9.40 -6.86 7.56
C ILE A 70 -8.25 -7.85 7.32
N PRO A 71 -8.43 -9.16 7.50
CA PRO A 71 -7.40 -10.14 7.17
C PRO A 71 -7.16 -10.15 5.66
N LEU A 72 -5.90 -10.11 5.22
CA LEU A 72 -5.58 -10.09 3.79
C LEU A 72 -5.82 -11.43 3.11
N THR A 73 -5.83 -12.53 3.87
CA THR A 73 -6.19 -13.87 3.41
C THR A 73 -7.21 -14.48 4.35
N HIS A 74 -8.09 -15.33 3.82
CA HIS A 74 -9.05 -16.09 4.61
C HIS A 74 -9.45 -17.34 3.85
N ARG A 75 -9.58 -18.48 4.54
CA ARG A 75 -9.88 -19.77 3.92
C ARG A 75 -11.08 -19.72 2.96
N ASP A 76 -12.13 -19.00 3.35
CA ASP A 76 -13.41 -18.97 2.63
C ASP A 76 -13.57 -17.75 1.72
N HIS A 77 -12.69 -16.73 1.82
CA HIS A 77 -12.85 -15.46 1.10
C HIS A 77 -11.72 -15.14 0.14
N SER A 78 -10.47 -15.47 0.50
CA SER A 78 -9.32 -15.12 -0.33
C SER A 78 -8.12 -16.01 -0.05
N GLN A 79 -7.63 -16.70 -1.06
CA GLN A 79 -6.46 -17.59 -0.98
C GLN A 79 -5.19 -16.94 -1.52
N SER A 80 -5.29 -15.73 -2.07
CA SER A 80 -4.15 -15.00 -2.62
C SER A 80 -4.23 -13.51 -2.33
N VAL A 81 -3.06 -12.88 -2.21
CA VAL A 81 -2.93 -11.42 -2.04
C VAL A 81 -1.99 -10.89 -3.12
N ARG A 82 -2.36 -9.79 -3.75
CA ARG A 82 -1.48 -9.05 -4.64
C ARG A 82 -1.25 -7.66 -4.11
N PHE A 83 0.01 -7.29 -3.95
CA PHE A 83 0.43 -5.94 -3.62
C PHE A 83 0.74 -5.19 -4.91
N LEU A 84 0.12 -4.04 -5.07
CA LEU A 84 0.12 -3.25 -6.29
C LEU A 84 0.43 -1.78 -5.95
N THR A 85 1.00 -1.07 -6.90
CA THR A 85 1.07 0.39 -6.81
C THR A 85 -0.09 1.00 -7.61
N GLY A 86 -0.83 1.91 -6.98
CA GLY A 86 -1.86 2.70 -7.63
C GLY A 86 -1.35 4.07 -8.10
N HIS A 87 -0.02 4.24 -8.17
CA HIS A 87 0.57 5.47 -8.67
C HIS A 87 0.19 5.69 -10.13
N THR A 88 -0.38 6.85 -10.41
CA THR A 88 -0.76 7.23 -11.77
C THR A 88 0.43 7.80 -12.53
N LYS A 89 0.55 7.37 -13.79
CA LYS A 89 1.42 7.99 -14.77
C LYS A 89 0.53 8.49 -15.93
N ASP A 90 0.62 9.76 -16.24
CA ASP A 90 -0.19 10.40 -17.30
C ASP A 90 -1.71 10.18 -17.14
N GLY A 91 -2.18 10.05 -15.87
CA GLY A 91 -3.58 9.81 -15.53
C GLY A 91 -4.02 8.35 -15.61
N GLU A 92 -3.13 7.43 -15.95
CA GLU A 92 -3.37 5.99 -16.02
C GLU A 92 -2.61 5.23 -14.93
N VAL A 93 -3.12 4.06 -14.57
CA VAL A 93 -2.44 3.09 -13.70
C VAL A 93 -2.05 1.90 -14.59
N PRO A 94 -0.77 1.76 -14.96
CA PRO A 94 -0.31 0.81 -15.96
C PRO A 94 -0.21 -0.62 -15.39
N LEU A 95 -1.34 -1.30 -15.25
CA LEU A 95 -1.46 -2.66 -14.73
C LEU A 95 -2.11 -3.59 -15.77
N ASP A 96 -1.82 -4.86 -15.66
CA ASP A 96 -2.51 -5.93 -16.40
C ASP A 96 -3.82 -6.27 -15.67
N TRP A 97 -4.88 -5.53 -16.02
CA TRP A 97 -6.17 -5.57 -15.35
C TRP A 97 -6.88 -6.92 -15.47
N ASP A 98 -6.71 -7.64 -16.58
CA ASP A 98 -7.31 -8.95 -16.77
C ASP A 98 -6.87 -9.97 -15.71
N THR A 99 -5.66 -9.83 -15.20
CA THR A 99 -5.13 -10.67 -14.12
C THR A 99 -5.60 -10.27 -12.72
N LEU A 100 -6.28 -9.13 -12.59
CA LEU A 100 -6.71 -8.57 -11.30
C LEU A 100 -8.18 -8.84 -10.98
N VAL A 101 -8.96 -9.35 -11.95
CA VAL A 101 -10.39 -9.62 -11.74
C VAL A 101 -10.70 -11.03 -11.25
N ILE A 102 -9.67 -11.83 -10.97
CA ILE A 102 -9.78 -13.20 -10.46
C ILE A 102 -10.54 -13.23 -9.13
N GLU A 103 -11.43 -14.20 -8.97
CA GLU A 103 -12.14 -14.44 -7.72
C GLU A 103 -11.21 -14.96 -6.61
N GLN A 104 -11.64 -14.83 -5.35
CA GLN A 104 -10.87 -15.27 -4.17
C GLN A 104 -9.46 -14.69 -4.09
N GLN A 105 -9.28 -13.49 -4.62
CA GLN A 105 -8.04 -12.72 -4.56
C GLN A 105 -8.28 -11.41 -3.83
N THR A 106 -7.37 -11.07 -2.91
CA THR A 106 -7.32 -9.74 -2.29
C THR A 106 -6.33 -8.87 -3.04
N LEU A 107 -6.77 -7.69 -3.46
CA LEU A 107 -5.90 -6.68 -4.05
C LEU A 107 -5.60 -5.60 -3.02
N VAL A 108 -4.34 -5.23 -2.90
CA VAL A 108 -3.90 -4.18 -1.98
C VAL A 108 -3.09 -3.14 -2.76
N PHE A 109 -3.61 -1.92 -2.82
CA PHE A 109 -2.96 -0.84 -3.55
C PHE A 109 -2.27 0.14 -2.59
N TYR A 110 -0.98 0.31 -2.81
CA TYR A 110 -0.17 1.38 -2.24
C TYR A 110 -0.28 2.63 -3.13
N MET A 111 -0.21 3.81 -2.53
CA MET A 111 -0.21 5.09 -3.26
C MET A 111 -1.39 5.26 -4.23
N GLY A 112 -2.53 4.63 -3.92
CA GLY A 112 -3.65 4.50 -4.85
C GLY A 112 -4.73 5.60 -4.74
N LEU A 113 -4.63 6.55 -3.80
CA LEU A 113 -5.75 7.48 -3.55
C LEU A 113 -6.10 8.32 -4.79
N VAL A 114 -5.10 8.88 -5.46
CA VAL A 114 -5.29 9.66 -6.68
C VAL A 114 -5.79 8.78 -7.82
N GLY A 115 -5.29 7.55 -7.91
CA GLY A 115 -5.68 6.56 -8.91
C GLY A 115 -6.99 5.82 -8.60
N LEU A 116 -7.63 6.06 -7.45
CA LEU A 116 -8.81 5.29 -7.03
C LEU A 116 -9.95 5.27 -8.07
N PRO A 117 -10.33 6.39 -8.71
CA PRO A 117 -11.36 6.37 -9.75
C PRO A 117 -10.96 5.50 -10.96
N VAL A 118 -9.69 5.54 -11.35
CA VAL A 118 -9.13 4.71 -12.44
C VAL A 118 -9.15 3.24 -12.03
N ILE A 119 -8.67 2.91 -10.84
CA ILE A 119 -8.65 1.54 -10.31
C ILE A 119 -10.05 0.93 -10.32
N CYS A 120 -11.04 1.64 -9.79
CA CYS A 120 -12.42 1.16 -9.75
C CYS A 120 -12.99 0.96 -11.18
N ARG A 121 -12.81 1.94 -12.06
CA ARG A 121 -13.28 1.87 -13.44
C ARG A 121 -12.67 0.69 -14.18
N GLU A 122 -11.33 0.55 -14.13
CA GLU A 122 -10.63 -0.52 -14.85
C GLU A 122 -11.00 -1.91 -14.33
N LEU A 123 -11.07 -2.12 -13.03
CA LEU A 123 -11.51 -3.39 -12.46
C LEU A 123 -12.92 -3.76 -12.92
N ILE A 124 -13.87 -2.82 -12.91
CA ILE A 124 -15.25 -3.06 -13.34
C ILE A 124 -15.29 -3.35 -14.86
N SER A 125 -14.59 -2.56 -15.68
CA SER A 125 -14.56 -2.72 -17.13
C SER A 125 -13.97 -4.04 -17.60
N HIS A 126 -13.04 -4.62 -16.82
CA HIS A 126 -12.43 -5.92 -17.06
C HIS A 126 -13.19 -7.09 -16.39
N GLY A 127 -14.38 -6.83 -15.84
CA GLY A 127 -15.30 -7.88 -15.40
C GLY A 127 -15.38 -8.12 -13.89
N LYS A 128 -14.68 -7.34 -13.06
CA LYS A 128 -14.89 -7.44 -11.61
C LYS A 128 -16.26 -6.88 -11.24
N ASN A 129 -16.98 -7.60 -10.37
CA ASN A 129 -18.32 -7.18 -9.96
C ASN A 129 -18.27 -5.80 -9.29
N GLU A 130 -19.12 -4.87 -9.74
CA GLU A 130 -19.21 -3.51 -9.19
C GLU A 130 -19.57 -3.47 -7.70
N SER A 131 -20.21 -4.53 -7.18
CA SER A 131 -20.53 -4.70 -5.76
C SER A 131 -19.38 -5.30 -4.94
N THR A 132 -18.21 -5.57 -5.55
CA THR A 132 -17.03 -6.08 -4.82
C THR A 132 -16.67 -5.12 -3.68
N PRO A 133 -16.50 -5.62 -2.46
CA PRO A 133 -16.17 -4.80 -1.30
C PRO A 133 -14.77 -4.20 -1.41
N ILE A 134 -14.66 -2.97 -0.94
CA ILE A 134 -13.42 -2.20 -0.92
C ILE A 134 -13.33 -1.41 0.38
N ALA A 135 -12.13 -1.28 0.91
CA ALA A 135 -11.78 -0.42 2.04
C ALA A 135 -10.68 0.56 1.66
N VAL A 136 -10.83 1.80 2.08
CA VAL A 136 -9.77 2.82 2.01
C VAL A 136 -9.41 3.23 3.43
N ILE A 137 -8.13 3.03 3.79
CA ILE A 137 -7.62 3.22 5.14
C ILE A 137 -6.64 4.39 5.11
N GLN A 138 -6.99 5.50 5.76
CA GLN A 138 -6.13 6.66 5.93
C GLN A 138 -5.35 6.53 7.22
N GLN A 139 -4.05 6.87 7.19
CA GLN A 139 -3.17 6.93 8.36
C GLN A 139 -3.27 5.68 9.26
N GLY A 140 -3.30 4.51 8.63
CA GLY A 140 -3.45 3.22 9.33
C GLY A 140 -2.45 3.08 10.48
N THR A 141 -2.86 2.37 11.54
CA THR A 141 -2.11 2.13 12.79
C THR A 141 -1.89 3.34 13.69
N THR A 142 -2.33 4.51 13.29
CA THR A 142 -2.20 5.73 14.11
C THR A 142 -3.51 6.10 14.79
N ARG A 143 -3.45 7.00 15.78
CA ARG A 143 -4.65 7.53 16.45
C ARG A 143 -5.60 8.28 15.49
N ASN A 144 -5.10 8.71 14.34
CA ASN A 144 -5.87 9.41 13.31
C ASN A 144 -6.36 8.47 12.20
N GLN A 145 -6.30 7.15 12.42
CA GLN A 145 -6.79 6.19 11.45
C GLN A 145 -8.26 6.43 11.13
N LYS A 146 -8.56 6.50 9.82
CA LYS A 146 -9.93 6.48 9.31
C LYS A 146 -10.07 5.34 8.34
N VAL A 147 -11.20 4.63 8.38
CA VAL A 147 -11.52 3.55 7.47
C VAL A 147 -12.87 3.83 6.83
N VAL A 148 -12.89 3.87 5.52
CA VAL A 148 -14.12 3.96 4.72
C VAL A 148 -14.26 2.65 3.95
N THR A 149 -15.39 1.98 4.11
CA THR A 149 -15.75 0.75 3.39
C THR A 149 -16.97 0.98 2.52
N SER A 150 -16.96 0.42 1.31
CA SER A 150 -18.08 0.50 0.38
C SER A 150 -17.93 -0.56 -0.71
N THR A 151 -18.52 -0.34 -1.88
CA THR A 151 -18.35 -1.15 -3.08
C THR A 151 -17.46 -0.44 -4.11
N LEU A 152 -16.93 -1.16 -5.09
CA LEU A 152 -16.14 -0.57 -6.18
C LEU A 152 -16.92 0.56 -6.88
N LYS A 153 -18.27 0.43 -6.97
CA LYS A 153 -19.15 1.42 -7.60
C LYS A 153 -19.22 2.74 -6.81
N GLU A 154 -19.23 2.67 -5.50
CA GLU A 154 -19.61 3.80 -4.64
C GLU A 154 -18.41 4.42 -3.90
N ILE A 155 -17.33 3.69 -3.73
CA ILE A 155 -16.21 4.09 -2.86
C ILE A 155 -15.62 5.46 -3.20
N VAL A 156 -15.60 5.85 -4.48
CA VAL A 156 -15.02 7.15 -4.89
C VAL A 156 -15.82 8.29 -4.24
N THR A 157 -17.15 8.23 -4.31
CA THR A 157 -18.05 9.22 -3.69
C THR A 157 -17.91 9.24 -2.17
N GLU A 158 -17.80 8.06 -1.55
CA GLU A 158 -17.65 7.93 -0.09
C GLU A 158 -16.32 8.50 0.40
N VAL A 159 -15.23 8.25 -0.32
CA VAL A 159 -13.89 8.79 -0.01
C VAL A 159 -13.86 10.31 -0.14
N ASP A 160 -14.49 10.86 -1.18
CA ASP A 160 -14.60 12.31 -1.39
C ASP A 160 -15.44 12.96 -0.29
N SER A 161 -16.56 12.34 0.07
CA SER A 161 -17.45 12.81 1.15
C SER A 161 -16.74 12.79 2.51
N ALA A 162 -15.95 11.76 2.77
CA ALA A 162 -15.15 11.62 3.99
C ALA A 162 -13.87 12.48 3.99
N GLN A 163 -13.55 13.14 2.87
CA GLN A 163 -12.37 13.98 2.66
C GLN A 163 -11.07 13.26 3.03
N LEU A 164 -10.92 12.00 2.64
CA LEU A 164 -9.71 11.24 2.93
C LEU A 164 -8.50 11.84 2.20
N LYS A 165 -7.35 11.80 2.87
CA LYS A 165 -6.07 12.33 2.37
C LYS A 165 -4.97 11.28 2.48
N ALA A 166 -3.97 11.39 1.62
CA ALA A 166 -2.77 10.57 1.74
C ALA A 166 -2.07 10.79 3.11
N PRO A 167 -1.39 9.78 3.65
CA PRO A 167 -1.22 8.43 3.09
C PRO A 167 -2.43 7.52 3.30
N THR A 168 -2.76 6.73 2.28
CA THR A 168 -3.84 5.75 2.34
C THR A 168 -3.42 4.38 1.82
N MET A 169 -4.10 3.34 2.29
CA MET A 169 -4.05 1.98 1.79
C MET A 169 -5.42 1.58 1.26
N ILE A 170 -5.48 0.92 0.11
CA ILE A 170 -6.73 0.42 -0.46
C ILE A 170 -6.69 -1.11 -0.43
N ILE A 171 -7.76 -1.73 0.07
CA ILE A 171 -7.93 -3.19 0.11
C ILE A 171 -9.23 -3.53 -0.62
N ILE A 172 -9.17 -4.43 -1.61
CA ILE A 172 -10.31 -4.83 -2.43
C ILE A 172 -10.46 -6.35 -2.35
N GLY A 173 -11.68 -6.81 -2.09
CA GLY A 173 -12.04 -8.22 -2.05
C GLY A 173 -13.00 -8.57 -0.92
N ASP A 174 -13.50 -9.81 -0.93
CA ASP A 174 -14.50 -10.28 0.04
C ASP A 174 -14.04 -10.24 1.50
N VAL A 175 -12.73 -10.26 1.75
CA VAL A 175 -12.16 -10.12 3.09
C VAL A 175 -12.55 -8.82 3.80
N VAL A 176 -12.91 -7.78 3.04
CA VAL A 176 -13.35 -6.49 3.61
C VAL A 176 -14.62 -6.63 4.44
N LYS A 177 -15.52 -7.57 4.09
CA LYS A 177 -16.76 -7.86 4.83
C LYS A 177 -16.47 -8.33 6.26
N LEU A 178 -15.32 -8.95 6.49
CA LEU A 178 -14.95 -9.47 7.81
C LEU A 178 -14.72 -8.38 8.85
N ARG A 179 -14.46 -7.14 8.40
CA ARG A 179 -14.31 -5.99 9.28
C ARG A 179 -15.49 -5.79 10.21
N ASP A 180 -16.71 -6.05 9.78
CA ASP A 180 -17.93 -5.84 10.60
C ASP A 180 -17.86 -6.60 11.94
N GLY A 181 -17.22 -7.77 11.95
CA GLY A 181 -17.01 -8.57 13.15
C GLY A 181 -15.61 -8.44 13.78
N LEU A 182 -14.65 -7.82 13.09
CA LEU A 182 -13.24 -7.79 13.48
C LEU A 182 -12.71 -6.38 13.76
N ASP A 183 -13.57 -5.35 13.78
CA ASP A 183 -13.18 -3.95 14.06
C ASP A 183 -12.86 -3.76 15.55
N TRP A 184 -11.64 -4.09 15.93
CA TRP A 184 -11.14 -4.05 17.31
C TRP A 184 -10.46 -2.72 17.67
N TYR A 185 -9.86 -2.03 16.69
CA TYR A 185 -9.11 -0.81 16.93
C TYR A 185 -10.03 0.41 16.91
N LYS A 186 -10.32 0.94 18.08
CA LYS A 186 -11.11 2.16 18.23
C LYS A 186 -10.16 3.35 18.40
N THR A 187 -10.23 4.28 17.49
CA THR A 187 -9.59 5.59 17.67
C THR A 187 -10.42 6.34 18.73
N GLU A 188 -9.78 6.76 19.80
CA GLU A 188 -10.45 7.64 20.77
C GLU A 188 -10.91 8.91 20.04
N SER A 189 -12.21 9.19 20.12
CA SER A 189 -12.85 10.39 19.58
C SER A 189 -12.53 11.63 20.43
#